data_1fccf42436eb49049415bdc2c5f4aa08
#
_entry.id   1fccf42436eb49049415bdc2c5f4aa08
#
_cell.length_a   1.000
_cell.length_b   1.000
_cell.length_c   1.000
_cell.angle_alpha   90.00
_cell.angle_beta   90.00
_cell.angle_gamma   90.00
#
_symmetry.space_group_name_H-M   'P 1'
#
loop_
_entity.id
_entity.type
_entity.pdbx_description
1 polymer ?
#
loop_
_entity_poly.entity_id
_entity_poly.type
_entity_poly.pdbx_seq_one_letter_code
_entity_poly.pdbx_strand_id
1 'polypeptide(L)'
;MGQMVVLSAEEVSKVLTIEDAIAAVEEAYRQKATGKGVAWPMVYEQFEPGVADMDIRSGELAGSGLFGLKLTAWFSRNPKKGLPEIFGTTLLCDNATGEPLALLNASAVTGLRTGAAAALGAKWLARADASKLLVAGAGHMSTYIVAGVLAACPKVSEVKVWEPVSDAAPEARVERMRDEVAHILGACEHAREASTYSIEATANGQGAAAEADIIVTITPATKPIIPDAWVRPGTHISCVGADMPGKQELASALVARAAVYVDDREQSVASGELEIPVAEGAITPEDIKAELGEVIAGTATGRSDDEQVTVFDTSGIAVQDLSASKIAYDRAVEAGLGTVVEL
;
A
#
# COMPACT_ATOMS: atom_id res chain seq x y z
N MET A 1 32.40 -17.29 6.64
CA MET A 1 31.01 -17.77 6.48
C MET A 1 30.12 -16.58 6.65
N GLY A 2 29.13 -16.40 5.76
CA GLY A 2 28.19 -15.29 5.84
C GLY A 2 27.28 -15.46 7.06
N GLN A 3 26.85 -14.34 7.64
CA GLN A 3 25.86 -14.34 8.73
C GLN A 3 24.59 -13.65 8.23
N MET A 4 23.45 -14.24 8.54
CA MET A 4 22.13 -13.70 8.22
C MET A 4 21.33 -13.51 9.52
N VAL A 5 20.59 -12.39 9.62
CA VAL A 5 19.69 -12.13 10.75
C VAL A 5 18.27 -12.60 10.39
N VAL A 6 17.66 -13.40 11.26
CA VAL A 6 16.25 -13.81 11.13
C VAL A 6 15.41 -12.99 12.10
N LEU A 7 14.37 -12.31 11.57
CA LEU A 7 13.48 -11.45 12.35
C LEU A 7 12.04 -11.97 12.33
N SER A 8 11.48 -12.16 13.50
CA SER A 8 10.05 -12.47 13.69
C SER A 8 9.16 -11.24 13.45
N ALA A 9 7.86 -11.44 13.30
CA ALA A 9 6.90 -10.35 13.17
C ALA A 9 6.91 -9.43 14.41
N GLU A 10 7.07 -10.00 15.62
CA GLU A 10 7.15 -9.24 16.86
C GLU A 10 8.39 -8.34 16.92
N GLU A 11 9.55 -8.84 16.49
CA GLU A 11 10.78 -8.04 16.46
C GLU A 11 10.70 -6.93 15.42
N VAL A 12 10.15 -7.19 14.23
CA VAL A 12 9.91 -6.16 13.20
C VAL A 12 8.98 -5.06 13.75
N SER A 13 7.89 -5.43 14.43
CA SER A 13 6.94 -4.46 14.97
C SER A 13 7.51 -3.55 16.08
N LYS A 14 8.60 -3.96 16.71
CA LYS A 14 9.29 -3.15 17.74
C LYS A 14 10.16 -2.05 17.14
N VAL A 15 10.58 -2.20 15.88
CA VAL A 15 11.59 -1.34 15.27
C VAL A 15 11.12 -0.58 14.03
N LEU A 16 9.94 -0.91 13.48
CA LEU A 16 9.41 -0.27 12.28
C LEU A 16 8.09 0.44 12.58
N THR A 17 8.06 1.76 12.42
CA THR A 17 6.85 2.59 12.57
C THR A 17 6.21 2.90 11.22
N ILE A 18 4.98 3.45 11.22
CA ILE A 18 4.34 3.91 9.97
C ILE A 18 5.05 5.13 9.37
N GLU A 19 5.63 6.01 10.20
CA GLU A 19 6.45 7.13 9.71
C GLU A 19 7.70 6.65 8.99
N ASP A 20 8.37 5.63 9.52
CA ASP A 20 9.51 5.00 8.89
C ASP A 20 9.15 4.36 7.55
N ALA A 21 8.02 3.65 7.52
CA ALA A 21 7.54 3.03 6.29
C ALA A 21 7.18 4.07 5.23
N ILE A 22 6.58 5.21 5.59
CA ILE A 22 6.31 6.32 4.67
C ILE A 22 7.61 6.87 4.11
N ALA A 23 8.60 7.16 4.94
CA ALA A 23 9.90 7.67 4.51
C ALA A 23 10.65 6.65 3.62
N ALA A 24 10.62 5.36 4.00
CA ALA A 24 11.26 4.29 3.23
C ALA A 24 10.65 4.12 1.84
N VAL A 25 9.31 4.07 1.75
CA VAL A 25 8.59 3.91 0.47
C VAL A 25 8.75 5.15 -0.42
N GLU A 26 8.73 6.36 0.16
CA GLU A 26 8.97 7.60 -0.58
C GLU A 26 10.38 7.61 -1.20
N GLU A 27 11.39 7.19 -0.44
CA GLU A 27 12.76 7.07 -0.96
C GLU A 27 12.87 5.95 -2.01
N ALA A 28 12.23 4.81 -1.83
CA ALA A 28 12.21 3.72 -2.81
C ALA A 28 11.61 4.17 -4.15
N TYR A 29 10.50 4.90 -4.12
CA TYR A 29 9.90 5.49 -5.33
C TYR A 29 10.85 6.49 -6.00
N ARG A 30 11.54 7.34 -5.22
CA ARG A 30 12.55 8.26 -5.75
C ARG A 30 13.72 7.51 -6.38
N GLN A 31 14.20 6.44 -5.76
CA GLN A 31 15.28 5.62 -6.33
C GLN A 31 14.83 4.97 -7.64
N LYS A 32 13.62 4.41 -7.71
CA LYS A 32 13.07 3.86 -8.94
C LYS A 32 13.04 4.90 -10.05
N ALA A 33 12.48 6.08 -9.81
CA ALA A 33 12.38 7.16 -10.79
C ALA A 33 13.73 7.71 -11.26
N THR A 34 14.79 7.59 -10.44
CA THR A 34 16.16 8.06 -10.77
C THR A 34 17.08 6.95 -11.26
N GLY A 35 16.55 5.76 -11.58
CA GLY A 35 17.33 4.63 -12.10
C GLY A 35 18.23 3.95 -11.07
N LYS A 36 18.00 4.19 -9.77
CA LYS A 36 18.72 3.57 -8.65
C LYS A 36 17.91 2.47 -7.95
N GLY A 37 16.74 2.16 -8.47
CA GLY A 37 15.87 1.09 -8.00
C GLY A 37 15.13 0.48 -9.19
N VAL A 38 14.83 -0.81 -9.12
CA VAL A 38 14.07 -1.53 -10.12
C VAL A 38 13.19 -2.60 -9.46
N ALA A 39 11.93 -2.68 -9.87
CA ALA A 39 11.08 -3.83 -9.60
C ALA A 39 11.20 -4.79 -10.78
N TRP A 40 11.41 -6.07 -10.50
CA TRP A 40 11.42 -7.11 -11.54
C TRP A 40 10.03 -7.71 -11.72
N PRO A 41 9.77 -8.35 -12.89
CA PRO A 41 8.47 -8.97 -13.13
C PRO A 41 8.06 -9.93 -12.02
N MET A 42 6.80 -9.83 -11.61
CA MET A 42 6.22 -10.69 -10.57
C MET A 42 6.12 -12.13 -11.07
N VAL A 43 6.48 -13.10 -10.22
CA VAL A 43 6.14 -14.51 -10.42
C VAL A 43 4.86 -14.78 -9.67
N TYR A 44 3.85 -15.32 -10.36
CA TYR A 44 2.56 -15.67 -9.77
C TYR A 44 2.15 -17.08 -10.18
N GLU A 45 1.76 -17.89 -9.20
CA GLU A 45 1.30 -19.27 -9.44
C GLU A 45 0.07 -19.60 -8.61
N GLN A 46 -0.93 -20.16 -9.25
CA GLN A 46 -2.11 -20.68 -8.58
C GLN A 46 -1.96 -22.20 -8.36
N PHE A 47 -1.96 -22.62 -7.11
CA PHE A 47 -1.98 -24.05 -6.76
C PHE A 47 -3.40 -24.64 -6.88
N GLU A 48 -4.41 -23.85 -6.48
CA GLU A 48 -5.83 -24.19 -6.61
C GLU A 48 -6.60 -22.87 -6.84
N PRO A 49 -7.23 -22.67 -8.01
CA PRO A 49 -7.90 -21.42 -8.35
C PRO A 49 -8.91 -20.96 -7.29
N GLY A 50 -8.76 -19.71 -6.82
CA GLY A 50 -9.61 -19.12 -5.79
C GLY A 50 -9.48 -19.73 -4.40
N VAL A 51 -8.47 -20.57 -4.15
CA VAL A 51 -8.25 -21.25 -2.88
C VAL A 51 -6.83 -21.12 -2.36
N ALA A 52 -5.83 -21.23 -3.24
CA ALA A 52 -4.42 -21.17 -2.84
C ALA A 52 -3.55 -20.70 -3.99
N ASP A 53 -2.71 -19.71 -3.71
CA ASP A 53 -1.73 -19.17 -4.65
C ASP A 53 -0.48 -18.67 -3.94
N MET A 54 0.51 -18.26 -4.72
CA MET A 54 1.68 -17.55 -4.24
C MET A 54 2.15 -16.51 -5.25
N ASP A 55 2.77 -15.44 -4.74
CA ASP A 55 3.53 -14.48 -5.54
C ASP A 55 4.94 -14.27 -5.02
N ILE A 56 5.88 -13.97 -5.94
CA ILE A 56 7.21 -13.49 -5.62
C ILE A 56 7.39 -12.13 -6.25
N ARG A 57 7.58 -11.12 -5.42
CA ARG A 57 7.93 -9.76 -5.82
C ARG A 57 9.38 -9.54 -5.51
N SER A 58 10.18 -9.23 -6.51
CA SER A 58 11.64 -9.08 -6.37
C SER A 58 12.13 -7.80 -7.06
N GLY A 59 13.29 -7.33 -6.65
CA GLY A 59 13.85 -6.09 -7.17
C GLY A 59 15.17 -5.71 -6.53
N GLU A 60 15.69 -4.56 -6.94
CA GLU A 60 16.93 -3.97 -6.45
C GLU A 60 16.69 -2.52 -6.02
N LEU A 61 17.36 -2.11 -4.96
CA LEU A 61 17.54 -0.74 -4.52
C LEU A 61 19.04 -0.45 -4.47
N ALA A 62 19.65 -0.18 -5.63
CA ALA A 62 21.08 0.08 -5.75
C ALA A 62 21.51 1.29 -4.93
N GLY A 63 20.66 2.31 -4.80
CA GLY A 63 20.90 3.47 -3.94
C GLY A 63 20.97 3.12 -2.45
N SER A 64 20.36 2.01 -2.04
CA SER A 64 20.39 1.48 -0.66
C SER A 64 21.35 0.28 -0.51
N GLY A 65 22.05 -0.12 -1.56
CA GLY A 65 23.03 -1.21 -1.54
C GLY A 65 22.43 -2.60 -1.38
N LEU A 66 21.20 -2.84 -1.83
CA LEU A 66 20.54 -4.12 -1.64
C LEU A 66 19.69 -4.58 -2.84
N PHE A 67 19.49 -5.87 -2.92
CA PHE A 67 18.44 -6.51 -3.70
C PHE A 67 17.70 -7.54 -2.84
N GLY A 68 16.59 -8.06 -3.32
CA GLY A 68 15.88 -9.08 -2.55
C GLY A 68 14.53 -9.43 -3.14
N LEU A 69 13.77 -10.16 -2.34
CA LEU A 69 12.44 -10.59 -2.72
C LEU A 69 11.52 -10.70 -1.51
N LYS A 70 10.21 -10.62 -1.79
CA LYS A 70 9.16 -11.07 -0.87
C LYS A 70 8.41 -12.23 -1.53
N LEU A 71 8.34 -13.34 -0.84
CA LEU A 71 7.42 -14.44 -1.14
C LEU A 71 6.16 -14.24 -0.30
N THR A 72 5.00 -14.22 -0.95
CA THR A 72 3.68 -14.26 -0.30
C THR A 72 2.96 -15.53 -0.71
N ALA A 73 2.30 -16.19 0.23
CA ALA A 73 1.48 -17.36 -0.03
C ALA A 73 0.11 -17.20 0.64
N TRP A 74 -0.96 -17.25 -0.15
CA TRP A 74 -2.35 -17.16 0.31
C TRP A 74 -3.03 -18.52 0.24
N PHE A 75 -3.67 -18.89 1.35
CA PHE A 75 -4.37 -20.18 1.51
C PHE A 75 -5.68 -19.97 2.26
N SER A 76 -6.79 -19.81 1.56
CA SER A 76 -8.11 -19.47 2.12
C SER A 76 -8.65 -20.47 3.15
N ARG A 77 -8.13 -21.71 3.16
CA ARG A 77 -8.56 -22.77 4.11
C ARG A 77 -7.75 -22.78 5.40
N ASN A 78 -6.68 -22.03 5.51
CA ASN A 78 -5.81 -21.98 6.68
C ASN A 78 -6.52 -21.56 7.98
N PRO A 79 -7.42 -20.56 7.98
CA PRO A 79 -8.13 -20.17 9.20
C PRO A 79 -8.91 -21.34 9.84
N LYS A 80 -9.43 -22.29 9.04
CA LYS A 80 -10.09 -23.49 9.56
C LYS A 80 -9.14 -24.43 10.29
N LYS A 81 -7.82 -24.25 10.11
CA LYS A 81 -6.77 -25.03 10.77
C LYS A 81 -6.07 -24.24 11.89
N GLY A 82 -6.56 -23.01 12.21
CA GLY A 82 -5.93 -22.11 13.18
C GLY A 82 -4.63 -21.48 12.67
N LEU A 83 -4.40 -21.46 11.35
CA LEU A 83 -3.24 -20.84 10.72
C LEU A 83 -3.62 -19.50 10.07
N PRO A 84 -2.67 -18.55 9.94
CA PRO A 84 -2.87 -17.36 9.12
C PRO A 84 -3.27 -17.71 7.68
N GLU A 85 -4.15 -16.92 7.10
CA GLU A 85 -4.56 -17.06 5.70
C GLU A 85 -3.42 -16.73 4.74
N ILE A 86 -2.56 -15.77 5.13
CA ILE A 86 -1.40 -15.32 4.35
C ILE A 86 -0.13 -15.52 5.17
N PHE A 87 0.89 -16.10 4.53
CA PHE A 87 2.26 -16.09 5.00
C PHE A 87 3.12 -15.25 4.07
N GLY A 88 3.97 -14.41 4.64
CA GLY A 88 4.91 -13.61 3.90
C GLY A 88 6.32 -13.68 4.49
N THR A 89 7.31 -13.79 3.60
CA THR A 89 8.73 -13.81 3.98
C THR A 89 9.52 -12.90 3.05
N THR A 90 10.33 -12.00 3.61
CA THR A 90 11.24 -11.13 2.85
C THR A 90 12.67 -11.58 3.05
N LEU A 91 13.42 -11.73 1.96
CA LEU A 91 14.86 -11.95 1.94
C LEU A 91 15.56 -10.67 1.43
N LEU A 92 16.53 -10.16 2.19
CA LEU A 92 17.40 -9.07 1.80
C LEU A 92 18.81 -9.60 1.54
N CYS A 93 19.44 -9.14 0.46
CA CYS A 93 20.82 -9.46 0.09
C CYS A 93 21.59 -8.17 -0.22
N ASP A 94 22.88 -8.15 0.08
CA ASP A 94 23.81 -7.10 -0.32
C ASP A 94 24.06 -7.14 -1.83
N ASN A 95 23.92 -6.02 -2.54
CA ASN A 95 24.03 -6.01 -3.99
C ASN A 95 25.45 -5.94 -4.52
N ALA A 96 26.46 -5.74 -3.67
CA ALA A 96 27.87 -5.77 -4.07
C ALA A 96 28.48 -7.18 -3.96
N THR A 97 28.00 -7.98 -3.00
CA THR A 97 28.59 -9.30 -2.68
C THR A 97 27.64 -10.47 -2.95
N GLY A 98 26.30 -10.20 -2.96
CA GLY A 98 25.28 -11.24 -3.02
C GLY A 98 25.05 -11.92 -1.67
N GLU A 99 25.68 -11.46 -0.59
CA GLU A 99 25.54 -12.04 0.73
C GLU A 99 24.12 -11.83 1.26
N PRO A 100 23.40 -12.88 1.75
CA PRO A 100 22.12 -12.72 2.40
C PRO A 100 22.29 -12.02 3.75
N LEU A 101 21.59 -10.89 3.91
CA LEU A 101 21.65 -10.03 5.10
C LEU A 101 20.59 -10.41 6.14
N ALA A 102 19.35 -10.60 5.68
CA ALA A 102 18.24 -10.85 6.59
C ALA A 102 17.12 -11.67 5.95
N LEU A 103 16.45 -12.45 6.78
CA LEU A 103 15.17 -13.10 6.51
C LEU A 103 14.14 -12.57 7.50
N LEU A 104 13.10 -11.89 7.00
CA LEU A 104 12.08 -11.26 7.84
C LEU A 104 10.71 -11.88 7.63
N ASN A 105 9.93 -11.98 8.72
CA ASN A 105 8.49 -12.16 8.58
C ASN A 105 7.90 -10.90 7.95
N ALA A 106 7.28 -11.05 6.77
CA ALA A 106 6.80 -9.89 5.99
C ALA A 106 5.45 -9.34 6.47
N SER A 107 4.71 -10.01 7.38
CA SER A 107 3.34 -9.60 7.74
C SER A 107 3.30 -8.18 8.34
N ALA A 108 4.19 -7.87 9.27
CA ALA A 108 4.28 -6.53 9.87
C ALA A 108 4.74 -5.47 8.85
N VAL A 109 5.72 -5.81 8.02
CA VAL A 109 6.21 -4.92 6.95
C VAL A 109 5.12 -4.62 5.94
N THR A 110 4.38 -5.66 5.48
CA THR A 110 3.36 -5.53 4.43
C THR A 110 2.25 -4.56 4.83
N GLY A 111 1.77 -4.61 6.07
CA GLY A 111 0.76 -3.68 6.55
C GLY A 111 1.25 -2.22 6.49
N LEU A 112 2.39 -1.96 7.09
CA LEU A 112 2.97 -0.61 7.19
C LEU A 112 3.34 -0.05 5.80
N ARG A 113 4.03 -0.83 4.91
CA ARG A 113 4.41 -0.34 3.58
C ARG A 113 3.19 -0.10 2.67
N THR A 114 2.11 -0.89 2.82
CA THR A 114 0.89 -0.70 2.03
C THR A 114 0.14 0.56 2.48
N GLY A 115 0.02 0.77 3.80
CA GLY A 115 -0.49 2.03 4.36
C GLY A 115 0.34 3.24 3.91
N ALA A 116 1.66 3.10 3.90
CA ALA A 116 2.59 4.13 3.43
C ALA A 116 2.39 4.45 1.93
N ALA A 117 2.24 3.43 1.06
CA ALA A 117 2.02 3.65 -0.37
C ALA A 117 0.73 4.44 -0.65
N ALA A 118 -0.40 4.04 -0.05
CA ALA A 118 -1.66 4.78 -0.17
C ALA A 118 -1.55 6.21 0.37
N ALA A 119 -0.87 6.38 1.51
CA ALA A 119 -0.64 7.68 2.13
C ALA A 119 0.23 8.61 1.29
N LEU A 120 1.23 8.09 0.59
CA LEU A 120 2.06 8.86 -0.34
C LEU A 120 1.26 9.33 -1.56
N GLY A 121 0.35 8.50 -2.10
CA GLY A 121 -0.61 8.95 -3.11
C GLY A 121 -1.39 10.16 -2.62
N ALA A 122 -1.98 10.08 -1.42
CA ALA A 122 -2.71 11.20 -0.82
C ALA A 122 -1.83 12.42 -0.55
N LYS A 123 -0.63 12.24 0.02
CA LYS A 123 0.33 13.31 0.33
C LYS A 123 0.73 14.13 -0.90
N TRP A 124 0.96 13.47 -2.03
CA TRP A 124 1.50 14.10 -3.23
C TRP A 124 0.44 14.52 -4.25
N LEU A 125 -0.76 13.91 -4.21
CA LEU A 125 -1.78 14.09 -5.25
C LEU A 125 -3.13 14.58 -4.74
N ALA A 126 -3.39 14.60 -3.41
CA ALA A 126 -4.58 15.24 -2.87
C ALA A 126 -4.42 16.77 -2.83
N ARG A 127 -5.54 17.48 -2.65
CA ARG A 127 -5.51 18.92 -2.38
C ARG A 127 -4.85 19.19 -1.02
N ALA A 128 -4.18 20.32 -0.90
CA ALA A 128 -3.48 20.71 0.33
C ALA A 128 -4.40 20.97 1.54
N ASP A 129 -5.69 21.18 1.32
CA ASP A 129 -6.72 21.39 2.34
C ASP A 129 -7.57 20.13 2.64
N ALA A 130 -7.26 19.00 2.02
CA ALA A 130 -7.98 17.75 2.20
C ALA A 130 -8.11 17.35 3.68
N SER A 131 -9.34 17.11 4.13
CA SER A 131 -9.67 16.85 5.54
C SER A 131 -10.54 15.62 5.76
N LYS A 132 -11.19 15.10 4.72
CA LYS A 132 -12.12 13.97 4.79
C LYS A 132 -11.60 12.77 4.00
N LEU A 133 -11.43 11.65 4.70
CA LEU A 133 -11.01 10.37 4.14
C LEU A 133 -12.18 9.38 4.11
N LEU A 134 -12.41 8.76 2.96
CA LEU A 134 -13.20 7.53 2.86
C LEU A 134 -12.25 6.34 2.60
N VAL A 135 -12.37 5.29 3.41
CA VAL A 135 -11.75 3.99 3.14
C VAL A 135 -12.85 3.01 2.73
N ALA A 136 -12.80 2.52 1.50
CA ALA A 136 -13.68 1.47 0.99
C ALA A 136 -13.00 0.10 1.13
N GLY A 137 -13.49 -0.69 2.06
CA GLY A 137 -12.95 -1.95 2.54
C GLY A 137 -12.63 -1.88 4.04
N ALA A 138 -13.25 -2.76 4.85
CA ALA A 138 -13.07 -2.81 6.30
C ALA A 138 -12.19 -3.99 6.76
N GLY A 139 -11.34 -4.52 5.88
CA GLY A 139 -10.44 -5.63 6.17
C GLY A 139 -9.26 -5.27 7.09
N HIS A 140 -8.33 -6.21 7.27
CA HIS A 140 -7.14 -6.02 8.10
C HIS A 140 -6.27 -4.85 7.63
N MET A 141 -6.10 -4.70 6.32
CA MET A 141 -5.24 -3.67 5.72
C MET A 141 -5.75 -2.24 5.93
N SER A 142 -7.07 -2.06 6.10
CA SER A 142 -7.67 -0.74 6.28
C SER A 142 -7.14 0.02 7.51
N THR A 143 -6.73 -0.67 8.58
CA THR A 143 -6.09 -0.06 9.75
C THR A 143 -4.79 0.67 9.37
N TYR A 144 -3.93 0.02 8.59
CA TYR A 144 -2.66 0.59 8.14
C TYR A 144 -2.87 1.73 7.13
N ILE A 145 -3.90 1.63 6.29
CA ILE A 145 -4.32 2.70 5.37
C ILE A 145 -4.71 3.95 6.18
N VAL A 146 -5.60 3.80 7.16
CA VAL A 146 -6.05 4.92 8.00
C VAL A 146 -4.86 5.52 8.75
N ALA A 147 -4.03 4.70 9.41
CA ALA A 147 -2.86 5.18 10.13
C ALA A 147 -1.88 5.92 9.20
N GLY A 148 -1.60 5.37 8.02
CA GLY A 148 -0.71 5.98 7.03
C GLY A 148 -1.20 7.34 6.54
N VAL A 149 -2.48 7.44 6.13
CA VAL A 149 -3.04 8.72 5.67
C VAL A 149 -3.09 9.75 6.79
N LEU A 150 -3.46 9.34 8.02
CA LEU A 150 -3.45 10.24 9.18
C LEU A 150 -2.03 10.74 9.52
N ALA A 151 -1.00 9.90 9.36
CA ALA A 151 0.40 10.28 9.59
C ALA A 151 0.92 11.24 8.48
N ALA A 152 0.63 10.94 7.20
CA ALA A 152 1.16 11.71 6.08
C ALA A 152 0.36 12.99 5.77
N CYS A 153 -0.95 13.03 6.12
CA CYS A 153 -1.87 14.12 5.81
C CYS A 153 -2.46 14.71 7.10
N PRO A 154 -1.75 15.61 7.78
CA PRO A 154 -2.11 16.07 9.14
C PRO A 154 -3.43 16.86 9.21
N LYS A 155 -3.97 17.34 8.08
CA LYS A 155 -5.27 18.03 8.02
C LYS A 155 -6.46 17.06 7.95
N VAL A 156 -6.24 15.80 7.61
CA VAL A 156 -7.30 14.77 7.61
C VAL A 156 -7.75 14.54 9.05
N SER A 157 -9.01 14.81 9.34
CA SER A 157 -9.59 14.70 10.68
C SER A 157 -10.89 13.89 10.73
N GLU A 158 -11.54 13.67 9.59
CA GLU A 158 -12.73 12.86 9.48
C GLU A 158 -12.45 11.62 8.63
N VAL A 159 -12.59 10.43 9.21
CA VAL A 159 -12.41 9.15 8.51
C VAL A 159 -13.72 8.38 8.53
N LYS A 160 -14.23 8.05 7.35
CA LYS A 160 -15.34 7.11 7.18
C LYS A 160 -14.82 5.79 6.61
N VAL A 161 -15.27 4.68 7.16
CA VAL A 161 -14.96 3.33 6.69
C VAL A 161 -16.24 2.66 6.21
N TRP A 162 -16.22 2.22 4.96
CA TRP A 162 -17.33 1.55 4.30
C TRP A 162 -16.92 0.15 3.83
N GLU A 163 -17.80 -0.84 4.03
CA GLU A 163 -17.58 -2.22 3.54
C GLU A 163 -18.54 -2.52 2.36
N PRO A 164 -18.04 -2.46 1.11
CA PRO A 164 -18.88 -2.62 -0.08
C PRO A 164 -19.06 -4.07 -0.55
N VAL A 165 -18.22 -5.01 -0.11
CA VAL A 165 -18.09 -6.33 -0.75
C VAL A 165 -18.67 -7.45 0.12
N SER A 166 -18.56 -7.33 1.43
CA SER A 166 -19.06 -8.33 2.36
C SER A 166 -20.33 -7.86 3.09
N ASP A 167 -21.17 -8.82 3.54
CA ASP A 167 -22.33 -8.52 4.38
C ASP A 167 -21.95 -8.20 5.84
N ALA A 168 -20.67 -8.15 6.16
CA ALA A 168 -20.20 -7.85 7.50
C ALA A 168 -20.44 -6.38 7.83
N ALA A 169 -21.15 -6.13 8.93
CA ALA A 169 -21.31 -4.77 9.44
C ALA A 169 -19.95 -4.21 9.89
N PRO A 170 -19.52 -3.03 9.37
CA PRO A 170 -18.18 -2.50 9.62
C PRO A 170 -18.00 -1.97 11.05
N GLU A 171 -19.07 -1.77 11.85
CA GLU A 171 -19.02 -1.09 13.15
C GLU A 171 -18.07 -1.77 14.14
N ALA A 172 -18.21 -3.09 14.32
CA ALA A 172 -17.36 -3.85 15.25
C ALA A 172 -15.90 -3.89 14.81
N ARG A 173 -15.65 -3.82 13.49
CA ARG A 173 -14.29 -3.72 12.96
C ARG A 173 -13.70 -2.34 13.18
N VAL A 174 -14.50 -1.29 12.95
CA VAL A 174 -14.10 0.10 13.15
C VAL A 174 -13.83 0.40 14.63
N GLU A 175 -14.59 -0.18 15.55
CA GLU A 175 -14.33 -0.06 16.99
C GLU A 175 -12.92 -0.55 17.34
N ARG A 176 -12.54 -1.74 16.90
CA ARG A 176 -11.15 -2.24 17.08
C ARG A 176 -10.11 -1.42 16.34
N MET A 177 -10.44 -0.97 15.12
CA MET A 177 -9.54 -0.15 14.29
C MET A 177 -9.11 1.14 15.01
N ARG A 178 -9.97 1.77 15.79
CA ARG A 178 -9.62 2.98 16.55
C ARG A 178 -8.45 2.75 17.48
N ASP A 179 -8.48 1.66 18.24
CA ASP A 179 -7.39 1.30 19.17
C ASP A 179 -6.12 0.90 18.42
N GLU A 180 -6.26 0.12 17.35
CA GLU A 180 -5.16 -0.30 16.50
C GLU A 180 -4.46 0.90 15.84
N VAL A 181 -5.22 1.85 15.28
CA VAL A 181 -4.68 3.08 14.68
C VAL A 181 -4.01 3.95 15.72
N ALA A 182 -4.63 4.14 16.88
CA ALA A 182 -4.03 4.90 17.98
C ALA A 182 -2.71 4.28 18.45
N HIS A 183 -2.63 2.95 18.51
CA HIS A 183 -1.39 2.23 18.84
C HIS A 183 -0.30 2.45 17.79
N ILE A 184 -0.63 2.31 16.49
CA ILE A 184 0.31 2.52 15.37
C ILE A 184 0.84 3.97 15.37
N LEU A 185 -0.04 4.95 15.50
CA LEU A 185 0.35 6.37 15.52
C LEU A 185 1.11 6.75 16.80
N GLY A 186 0.78 6.11 17.92
CA GLY A 186 1.48 6.35 19.22
C GLY A 186 2.93 5.84 19.23
N ALA A 187 3.31 4.95 18.32
CA ALA A 187 4.68 4.47 18.15
C ALA A 187 5.57 5.43 17.34
N CYS A 188 5.01 6.46 16.72
CA CYS A 188 5.71 7.43 15.87
C CYS A 188 6.44 8.48 16.72
N GLU A 189 7.53 9.04 16.18
CA GLU A 189 8.22 10.18 16.80
C GLU A 189 7.30 11.41 16.87
N HIS A 190 6.51 11.63 15.80
CA HIS A 190 5.51 12.70 15.70
C HIS A 190 4.11 12.14 15.95
N ALA A 191 3.92 11.51 17.11
CA ALA A 191 2.68 10.86 17.49
C ALA A 191 1.48 11.81 17.35
N ARG A 192 0.45 11.34 16.65
CA ARG A 192 -0.81 12.08 16.47
C ARG A 192 -1.82 11.65 17.54
N GLU A 193 -2.33 12.61 18.30
CA GLU A 193 -3.30 12.32 19.36
C GLU A 193 -4.66 11.90 18.79
N ALA A 194 -5.26 10.87 19.38
CA ALA A 194 -6.57 10.32 18.97
C ALA A 194 -7.72 11.34 19.06
N SER A 195 -7.58 12.39 19.85
CA SER A 195 -8.54 13.51 19.95
C SER A 195 -8.58 14.41 18.71
N THR A 196 -7.61 14.31 17.81
CA THR A 196 -7.48 15.17 16.62
C THR A 196 -8.16 14.61 15.37
N TYR A 197 -8.73 13.41 15.44
CA TYR A 197 -9.44 12.77 14.32
C TYR A 197 -10.59 11.89 14.81
N SER A 198 -11.54 11.60 13.91
CA SER A 198 -12.59 10.61 14.14
C SER A 198 -12.50 9.48 13.12
N ILE A 199 -12.87 8.26 13.53
CA ILE A 199 -13.00 7.10 12.63
C ILE A 199 -14.39 6.52 12.85
N GLU A 200 -15.21 6.51 11.81
CA GLU A 200 -16.62 6.09 11.87
C GLU A 200 -16.94 5.09 10.76
N ALA A 201 -17.76 4.10 11.10
CA ALA A 201 -18.35 3.22 10.11
C ALA A 201 -19.50 3.93 9.37
N THR A 202 -19.69 3.62 8.10
CA THR A 202 -20.82 4.09 7.33
C THR A 202 -21.40 3.00 6.45
N ALA A 203 -22.73 2.93 6.38
CA ALA A 203 -23.46 2.11 5.41
C ALA A 203 -23.74 2.89 4.11
N ASN A 204 -23.59 4.22 4.11
CA ASN A 204 -23.83 5.08 2.95
C ASN A 204 -22.53 5.39 2.20
N GLY A 205 -22.04 4.43 1.40
CA GLY A 205 -20.84 4.61 0.58
C GLY A 205 -20.95 5.75 -0.42
N GLN A 206 -22.11 5.91 -1.07
CA GLN A 206 -22.35 7.01 -2.03
C GLN A 206 -22.21 8.39 -1.37
N GLY A 207 -22.90 8.60 -0.24
CA GLY A 207 -22.84 9.88 0.47
C GLY A 207 -21.43 10.16 0.98
N ALA A 208 -20.74 9.13 1.50
CA ALA A 208 -19.37 9.27 1.98
C ALA A 208 -18.39 9.60 0.84
N ALA A 209 -18.52 8.95 -0.32
CA ALA A 209 -17.68 9.23 -1.50
C ALA A 209 -17.91 10.66 -2.04
N ALA A 210 -19.19 11.13 -2.07
CA ALA A 210 -19.52 12.47 -2.52
C ALA A 210 -18.96 13.59 -1.63
N GLU A 211 -18.71 13.31 -0.34
CA GLU A 211 -18.14 14.26 0.62
C GLU A 211 -16.60 14.17 0.75
N ALA A 212 -16.02 13.04 0.35
CA ALA A 212 -14.60 12.78 0.56
C ALA A 212 -13.68 13.70 -0.26
N ASP A 213 -12.57 14.11 0.33
CA ASP A 213 -11.43 14.73 -0.34
C ASP A 213 -10.44 13.67 -0.81
N ILE A 214 -10.31 12.60 -0.03
CA ILE A 214 -9.47 11.44 -0.28
C ILE A 214 -10.33 10.19 -0.19
N ILE A 215 -10.23 9.31 -1.17
CA ILE A 215 -10.80 7.97 -1.16
C ILE A 215 -9.63 6.97 -1.25
N VAL A 216 -9.63 5.94 -0.42
CA VAL A 216 -8.74 4.79 -0.57
C VAL A 216 -9.58 3.53 -0.71
N THR A 217 -9.38 2.81 -1.81
CA THR A 217 -10.04 1.51 -2.03
C THR A 217 -9.07 0.38 -1.71
N ILE A 218 -9.53 -0.59 -0.91
CA ILE A 218 -8.74 -1.75 -0.46
C ILE A 218 -9.65 -2.97 -0.32
N THR A 219 -10.19 -3.44 -1.44
CA THR A 219 -11.14 -4.56 -1.49
C THR A 219 -10.70 -5.64 -2.47
N PRO A 220 -11.20 -6.88 -2.35
CA PRO A 220 -10.99 -7.92 -3.35
C PRO A 220 -11.97 -7.82 -4.53
N ALA A 221 -12.59 -6.67 -4.77
CA ALA A 221 -13.62 -6.51 -5.79
C ALA A 221 -13.12 -6.81 -7.20
N THR A 222 -13.94 -7.49 -7.97
CA THR A 222 -13.74 -7.79 -9.40
C THR A 222 -14.71 -7.02 -10.28
N LYS A 223 -15.42 -6.04 -9.69
CA LYS A 223 -16.35 -5.12 -10.35
C LYS A 223 -16.30 -3.79 -9.63
N PRO A 224 -16.50 -2.67 -10.36
CA PRO A 224 -16.44 -1.34 -9.76
C PRO A 224 -17.35 -1.17 -8.56
N ILE A 225 -16.77 -0.68 -7.47
CA ILE A 225 -17.47 -0.30 -6.23
C ILE A 225 -17.63 1.21 -6.11
N ILE A 226 -16.81 1.99 -6.82
CA ILE A 226 -16.89 3.46 -6.88
C ILE A 226 -17.32 3.89 -8.30
N PRO A 227 -18.61 4.21 -8.51
CA PRO A 227 -19.09 4.79 -9.76
C PRO A 227 -18.57 6.21 -9.99
N ASP A 228 -18.42 6.62 -11.25
CA ASP A 228 -18.00 7.97 -11.63
C ASP A 228 -18.86 9.08 -11.01
N ALA A 229 -20.18 8.90 -11.01
CA ALA A 229 -21.13 9.88 -10.52
C ALA A 229 -21.04 10.15 -8.99
N TRP A 230 -20.30 9.34 -8.24
CA TRP A 230 -20.12 9.54 -6.80
C TRP A 230 -18.96 10.46 -6.48
N VAL A 231 -18.04 10.66 -7.41
CA VAL A 231 -16.78 11.37 -7.17
C VAL A 231 -16.85 12.82 -7.67
N ARG A 232 -16.73 13.74 -6.74
CA ARG A 232 -16.74 15.18 -7.04
C ARG A 232 -15.40 15.66 -7.60
N PRO A 233 -15.36 16.81 -8.30
CA PRO A 233 -14.12 17.47 -8.65
C PRO A 233 -13.20 17.68 -7.44
N GLY A 234 -11.90 17.62 -7.66
CA GLY A 234 -10.88 17.82 -6.63
C GLY A 234 -10.58 16.60 -5.74
N THR A 235 -11.32 15.50 -5.87
CA THR A 235 -11.07 14.28 -5.08
C THR A 235 -9.77 13.59 -5.54
N HIS A 236 -9.01 13.06 -4.57
CA HIS A 236 -7.92 12.12 -4.80
C HIS A 236 -8.38 10.69 -4.47
N ILE A 237 -7.97 9.71 -5.28
CA ILE A 237 -8.29 8.29 -5.06
C ILE A 237 -7.00 7.47 -5.12
N SER A 238 -6.66 6.74 -4.03
CA SER A 238 -5.63 5.71 -4.04
C SER A 238 -6.29 4.33 -4.16
N CYS A 239 -5.99 3.62 -5.25
CA CYS A 239 -6.47 2.25 -5.51
C CYS A 239 -5.41 1.26 -5.03
N VAL A 240 -5.77 0.43 -4.06
CA VAL A 240 -4.85 -0.50 -3.41
C VAL A 240 -5.31 -1.95 -3.52
N GLY A 241 -6.61 -2.17 -3.74
CA GLY A 241 -7.19 -3.51 -3.72
C GLY A 241 -7.01 -4.30 -5.02
N ALA A 242 -6.84 -3.62 -6.16
CA ALA A 242 -6.59 -4.25 -7.45
C ALA A 242 -5.08 -4.53 -7.61
N ASP A 243 -4.61 -5.64 -7.08
CA ASP A 243 -3.20 -6.07 -7.06
C ASP A 243 -2.94 -7.39 -7.81
N MET A 244 -3.97 -7.92 -8.47
CA MET A 244 -3.96 -9.18 -9.22
C MET A 244 -4.89 -9.07 -10.44
N PRO A 245 -4.64 -9.85 -11.53
CA PRO A 245 -5.46 -9.81 -12.72
C PRO A 245 -6.95 -10.04 -12.45
N GLY A 246 -7.79 -9.29 -13.16
CA GLY A 246 -9.25 -9.37 -13.10
C GLY A 246 -9.90 -8.64 -11.92
N LYS A 247 -9.15 -7.93 -11.09
CA LYS A 247 -9.68 -7.06 -10.04
C LYS A 247 -9.98 -5.66 -10.59
N GLN A 248 -11.01 -5.03 -10.06
CA GLN A 248 -11.37 -3.65 -10.40
C GLN A 248 -12.20 -3.03 -9.27
N GLU A 249 -11.84 -1.84 -8.83
CA GLU A 249 -12.53 -1.10 -7.77
C GLU A 249 -13.24 0.17 -8.29
N LEU A 250 -12.71 0.82 -9.34
CA LEU A 250 -13.27 2.04 -9.94
C LEU A 250 -13.98 1.74 -11.26
N ALA A 251 -15.04 2.50 -11.56
CA ALA A 251 -15.63 2.49 -12.90
C ALA A 251 -14.62 3.02 -13.93
N SER A 252 -14.50 2.36 -15.09
CA SER A 252 -13.59 2.77 -16.16
C SER A 252 -13.82 4.22 -16.61
N ALA A 253 -15.07 4.71 -16.59
CA ALA A 253 -15.39 6.11 -16.87
C ALA A 253 -14.78 7.09 -15.89
N LEU A 254 -14.65 6.72 -14.59
CA LEU A 254 -13.98 7.52 -13.58
C LEU A 254 -12.48 7.60 -13.84
N VAL A 255 -11.85 6.45 -14.14
CA VAL A 255 -10.43 6.38 -14.50
C VAL A 255 -10.14 7.22 -15.74
N ALA A 256 -11.00 7.15 -16.76
CA ALA A 256 -10.82 7.88 -18.04
C ALA A 256 -10.83 9.42 -17.88
N ARG A 257 -11.59 9.98 -16.90
CA ARG A 257 -11.61 11.43 -16.69
C ARG A 257 -10.58 11.92 -15.66
N ALA A 258 -9.94 11.01 -14.94
CA ALA A 258 -8.97 11.36 -13.90
C ALA A 258 -7.57 11.58 -14.47
N ALA A 259 -6.74 12.32 -13.74
CA ALA A 259 -5.30 12.29 -13.94
C ALA A 259 -4.75 11.06 -13.22
N VAL A 260 -4.27 10.10 -13.99
CA VAL A 260 -3.85 8.78 -13.50
C VAL A 260 -2.35 8.78 -13.24
N TYR A 261 -1.98 8.32 -12.05
CA TYR A 261 -0.61 8.08 -11.58
C TYR A 261 -0.51 6.63 -11.11
N VAL A 262 0.68 6.05 -11.15
CA VAL A 262 0.92 4.65 -10.81
C VAL A 262 2.19 4.47 -9.98
N ASP A 263 2.35 3.34 -9.31
CA ASP A 263 3.63 2.97 -8.70
C ASP A 263 4.56 2.30 -9.72
N ASP A 264 3.99 1.58 -10.71
CA ASP A 264 4.71 0.98 -11.83
C ASP A 264 3.78 0.88 -13.05
N ARG A 265 4.22 1.41 -14.19
CA ARG A 265 3.40 1.47 -15.42
C ARG A 265 3.06 0.08 -15.96
N GLU A 266 4.03 -0.82 -16.02
CA GLU A 266 3.83 -2.15 -16.58
C GLU A 266 2.92 -2.99 -15.71
N GLN A 267 3.16 -2.99 -14.39
CA GLN A 267 2.37 -3.77 -13.44
C GLN A 267 0.94 -3.26 -13.33
N SER A 268 0.71 -1.94 -13.29
CA SER A 268 -0.63 -1.34 -13.22
C SER A 268 -1.52 -1.71 -14.41
N VAL A 269 -0.94 -1.78 -15.61
CA VAL A 269 -1.66 -2.20 -16.82
C VAL A 269 -1.84 -3.71 -16.88
N ALA A 270 -0.91 -4.50 -16.33
CA ALA A 270 -0.96 -5.96 -16.42
C ALA A 270 -1.85 -6.61 -15.35
N SER A 271 -1.97 -5.99 -14.15
CA SER A 271 -2.63 -6.62 -12.99
C SER A 271 -3.13 -5.61 -11.95
N GLY A 272 -3.06 -4.29 -12.21
CA GLY A 272 -3.55 -3.23 -11.34
C GLY A 272 -4.95 -2.75 -11.72
N GLU A 273 -5.35 -1.63 -11.12
CA GLU A 273 -6.65 -0.98 -11.40
C GLU A 273 -6.83 -0.57 -12.87
N LEU A 274 -5.73 -0.44 -13.62
CA LEU A 274 -5.76 -0.02 -15.02
C LEU A 274 -5.93 -1.17 -16.03
N GLU A 275 -5.79 -2.44 -15.62
CA GLU A 275 -5.92 -3.61 -16.51
C GLU A 275 -7.23 -3.57 -17.30
N ILE A 276 -8.36 -3.49 -16.62
CA ILE A 276 -9.69 -3.54 -17.23
C ILE A 276 -10.00 -2.25 -18.02
N PRO A 277 -9.80 -1.03 -17.50
CA PRO A 277 -9.97 0.20 -18.26
C PRO A 277 -9.16 0.26 -19.57
N VAL A 278 -7.92 -0.27 -19.58
CA VAL A 278 -7.11 -0.39 -20.81
C VAL A 278 -7.68 -1.44 -21.75
N ALA A 279 -8.06 -2.61 -21.26
CA ALA A 279 -8.65 -3.67 -22.07
C ALA A 279 -9.99 -3.26 -22.72
N GLU A 280 -10.78 -2.42 -22.03
CA GLU A 280 -12.03 -1.84 -22.53
C GLU A 280 -11.81 -0.67 -23.52
N GLY A 281 -10.59 -0.15 -23.61
CA GLY A 281 -10.27 1.03 -24.41
C GLY A 281 -10.79 2.35 -23.81
N ALA A 282 -11.07 2.38 -22.52
CA ALA A 282 -11.46 3.59 -21.81
C ALA A 282 -10.27 4.54 -21.62
N ILE A 283 -9.08 4.00 -21.45
CA ILE A 283 -7.78 4.69 -21.44
C ILE A 283 -6.76 3.86 -22.24
N THR A 284 -5.62 4.48 -22.53
CA THR A 284 -4.42 3.82 -23.06
C THR A 284 -3.26 3.94 -22.08
N PRO A 285 -2.19 3.14 -22.16
CA PRO A 285 -1.01 3.30 -21.30
C PRO A 285 -0.36 4.69 -21.40
N GLU A 286 -0.52 5.40 -22.52
CA GLU A 286 -0.02 6.75 -22.74
C GLU A 286 -0.80 7.82 -21.97
N ASP A 287 -2.00 7.51 -21.50
CA ASP A 287 -2.81 8.42 -20.67
C ASP A 287 -2.30 8.49 -19.21
N ILE A 288 -1.46 7.54 -18.79
CA ILE A 288 -0.79 7.55 -17.48
C ILE A 288 0.14 8.77 -17.40
N LYS A 289 -0.16 9.70 -16.49
CA LYS A 289 0.57 10.96 -16.35
C LYS A 289 2.02 10.73 -15.94
N ALA A 290 2.21 9.97 -14.85
CA ALA A 290 3.54 9.67 -14.31
C ALA A 290 3.49 8.47 -13.37
N GLU A 291 4.66 7.91 -13.07
CA GLU A 291 4.85 7.16 -11.84
C GLU A 291 4.95 8.15 -10.66
N LEU A 292 4.44 7.76 -9.49
CA LEU A 292 4.48 8.63 -8.30
C LEU A 292 5.93 9.00 -7.94
N GLY A 293 6.88 8.10 -8.17
CA GLY A 293 8.30 8.33 -7.99
C GLY A 293 8.84 9.50 -8.82
N GLU A 294 8.34 9.70 -10.04
CA GLU A 294 8.71 10.82 -10.91
C GLU A 294 8.21 12.17 -10.33
N VAL A 295 7.01 12.16 -9.74
CA VAL A 295 6.47 13.34 -9.03
C VAL A 295 7.30 13.65 -7.79
N ILE A 296 7.63 12.64 -7.00
CA ILE A 296 8.48 12.75 -5.79
C ILE A 296 9.89 13.26 -6.14
N ALA A 297 10.43 12.80 -7.27
CA ALA A 297 11.76 13.24 -7.75
C ALA A 297 11.73 14.64 -8.42
N GLY A 298 10.54 15.22 -8.66
CA GLY A 298 10.39 16.52 -9.31
C GLY A 298 10.61 16.47 -10.83
N THR A 299 10.58 15.30 -11.45
CA THR A 299 10.73 15.11 -12.90
C THR A 299 9.38 15.07 -13.63
N ALA A 300 8.28 14.91 -12.90
CA ALA A 300 6.92 15.03 -13.42
C ALA A 300 6.07 15.91 -12.51
N THR A 301 4.99 16.48 -13.08
CA THR A 301 4.03 17.30 -12.34
C THR A 301 2.96 16.39 -11.73
N GLY A 302 2.65 16.58 -10.45
CA GLY A 302 1.51 15.97 -9.77
C GLY A 302 0.19 16.65 -10.11
N ARG A 303 -0.69 16.83 -9.10
CA ARG A 303 -1.96 17.59 -9.26
C ARG A 303 -1.72 18.97 -9.87
N SER A 304 -2.49 19.33 -10.89
CA SER A 304 -2.35 20.61 -11.61
C SER A 304 -3.26 21.72 -11.09
N ASP A 305 -4.44 21.37 -10.54
CA ASP A 305 -5.44 22.29 -10.04
C ASP A 305 -6.39 21.63 -9.02
N ASP A 306 -7.20 22.44 -8.33
CA ASP A 306 -8.07 21.97 -7.25
C ASP A 306 -9.34 21.25 -7.73
N GLU A 307 -9.71 21.36 -9.01
CA GLU A 307 -10.86 20.68 -9.61
C GLU A 307 -10.49 19.30 -10.19
N GLN A 308 -9.19 19.05 -10.42
CA GLN A 308 -8.71 17.81 -11.01
C GLN A 308 -9.02 16.62 -10.09
N VAL A 309 -9.62 15.56 -10.63
CA VAL A 309 -9.66 14.25 -9.97
C VAL A 309 -8.35 13.54 -10.25
N THR A 310 -7.67 13.05 -9.21
CA THR A 310 -6.44 12.29 -9.33
C THR A 310 -6.66 10.86 -8.88
N VAL A 311 -6.14 9.90 -9.63
CA VAL A 311 -6.12 8.46 -9.29
C VAL A 311 -4.67 8.02 -9.15
N PHE A 312 -4.35 7.32 -8.07
CA PHE A 312 -3.09 6.65 -7.87
C PHE A 312 -3.33 5.15 -7.76
N ASP A 313 -2.91 4.39 -8.76
CA ASP A 313 -2.92 2.93 -8.71
C ASP A 313 -1.61 2.43 -8.08
N THR A 314 -1.74 1.73 -6.96
CA THR A 314 -0.62 1.09 -6.26
C THR A 314 -0.90 -0.38 -6.06
N SER A 315 -0.52 -1.15 -7.05
CA SER A 315 -0.64 -2.62 -7.05
C SER A 315 0.40 -3.31 -6.16
N GLY A 316 1.37 -2.53 -5.63
CA GLY A 316 2.42 -2.97 -4.75
C GLY A 316 3.62 -3.57 -5.49
N ILE A 317 4.76 -2.92 -5.37
CA ILE A 317 6.02 -3.32 -6.02
C ILE A 317 7.09 -3.70 -4.99
N ALA A 318 8.02 -4.55 -5.39
CA ALA A 318 9.07 -5.10 -4.51
C ALA A 318 9.85 -4.04 -3.73
N VAL A 319 10.16 -2.90 -4.36
CA VAL A 319 10.97 -1.85 -3.74
C VAL A 319 10.34 -1.26 -2.47
N GLN A 320 9.00 -1.31 -2.33
CA GLN A 320 8.30 -0.91 -1.10
C GLN A 320 8.62 -1.87 0.05
N ASP A 321 8.58 -3.18 -0.23
CA ASP A 321 8.86 -4.23 0.77
C ASP A 321 10.35 -4.20 1.16
N LEU A 322 11.24 -4.06 0.18
CA LEU A 322 12.69 -4.05 0.39
C LEU A 322 13.12 -2.84 1.23
N SER A 323 12.62 -1.64 0.92
CA SER A 323 13.01 -0.42 1.63
C SER A 323 12.56 -0.43 3.08
N ALA A 324 11.29 -0.79 3.35
CA ALA A 324 10.78 -0.90 4.71
C ALA A 324 11.47 -2.02 5.50
N SER A 325 11.73 -3.18 4.85
CA SER A 325 12.48 -4.28 5.48
C SER A 325 13.93 -3.89 5.79
N LYS A 326 14.57 -3.06 4.97
CA LYS A 326 15.93 -2.55 5.24
C LYS A 326 15.98 -1.73 6.53
N ILE A 327 15.03 -0.82 6.73
CA ILE A 327 14.96 -0.03 7.98
C ILE A 327 14.73 -0.96 9.18
N ALA A 328 13.81 -1.92 9.05
CA ALA A 328 13.57 -2.89 10.12
C ALA A 328 14.84 -3.70 10.46
N TYR A 329 15.57 -4.15 9.45
CA TYR A 329 16.84 -4.87 9.62
C TYR A 329 17.90 -4.01 10.33
N ASP A 330 18.16 -2.80 9.84
CA ASP A 330 19.18 -1.92 10.40
C ASP A 330 18.92 -1.63 11.88
N ARG A 331 17.69 -1.25 12.21
CA ARG A 331 17.31 -0.96 13.61
C ARG A 331 17.31 -2.19 14.50
N ALA A 332 16.93 -3.36 13.96
CA ALA A 332 16.99 -4.61 14.71
C ALA A 332 18.43 -4.97 15.08
N VAL A 333 19.37 -4.81 14.13
CA VAL A 333 20.81 -5.03 14.37
C VAL A 333 21.34 -4.04 15.42
N GLU A 334 20.99 -2.75 15.32
CA GLU A 334 21.37 -1.73 16.33
C GLU A 334 20.83 -2.04 17.71
N ALA A 335 19.60 -2.56 17.79
CA ALA A 335 18.94 -2.94 19.03
C ALA A 335 19.35 -4.33 19.56
N GLY A 336 20.20 -5.07 18.84
CA GLY A 336 20.58 -6.43 19.20
C GLY A 336 19.43 -7.44 19.15
N LEU A 337 18.43 -7.20 18.27
CA LEU A 337 17.30 -8.08 18.05
C LEU A 337 17.55 -9.05 16.88
N GLY A 338 16.79 -10.13 16.85
CA GLY A 338 16.88 -11.16 15.83
C GLY A 338 17.81 -12.32 16.20
N THR A 339 17.67 -13.39 15.45
CA THR A 339 18.53 -14.58 15.58
C THR A 339 19.56 -14.57 14.47
N VAL A 340 20.86 -14.55 14.82
CA VAL A 340 21.96 -14.66 13.86
C VAL A 340 22.14 -16.13 13.48
N VAL A 341 22.16 -16.38 12.18
CA VAL A 341 22.36 -17.71 11.57
C VAL A 341 23.62 -17.69 10.72
N GLU A 342 24.51 -18.66 10.90
CA GLU A 342 25.66 -18.87 10.01
C GLU A 342 25.21 -19.70 8.79
N LEU A 343 25.60 -19.25 7.56
CA LEU A 343 25.26 -19.88 6.29
C LEU A 343 26.49 -20.56 5.66
#